data_c6cafed728f591169c4eab66bf5a8654
#
_entry.id   c6cafed728f591169c4eab66bf5a8654
#
_cell.length_a   1.000
_cell.length_b   1.000
_cell.length_c   1.000
_cell.angle_alpha   90.00
_cell.angle_beta   90.00
_cell.angle_gamma   90.00
#
_symmetry.space_group_name_H-M   'P 1'
#
loop_
_entity.id
_entity.type
_entity.pdbx_description
1 polymer ?
#
loop_
_entity_poly.entity_id
_entity_poly.type
_entity_poly.pdbx_seq_one_letter_code
_entity_poly.pdbx_strand_id
1 'polypeptide(L)'
;MLLIVMEPAILEEIGFRSISFLQGSHRYLAFGTWILCGLLSTVFIFQIAAFLINPSYRDSVSKQIKEKTHSGKVYNRVINGLIPRSRREKGYFTATALAASICEEIVFRGFLLYVLRRIFPELSPFLLAALAGVCFGAAHFYQGIKGVIKTGLLGILFGFLYISTGSLYLCMAVHFLFDISAAFLCEEDKYEV
;
A
#
# COMPACT_ATOMS: atom_id res chain seq x y z
N MET A 1 -6.38 -21.18 4.41
CA MET A 1 -7.18 -22.17 5.18
C MET A 1 -8.00 -21.55 6.30
N LEU A 2 -7.58 -20.47 6.99
CA LEU A 2 -8.38 -19.80 8.04
C LEU A 2 -9.65 -19.10 7.51
N LEU A 3 -9.65 -18.61 6.28
CA LEU A 3 -10.78 -17.92 5.65
C LEU A 3 -11.95 -18.84 5.26
N ILE A 4 -11.72 -20.16 5.16
CA ILE A 4 -12.75 -21.13 4.74
C ILE A 4 -13.73 -21.46 5.88
N VAL A 5 -13.37 -21.11 7.13
CA VAL A 5 -14.17 -21.42 8.33
C VAL A 5 -14.91 -20.18 8.85
N MET A 6 -14.72 -19.00 8.23
CA MET A 6 -15.42 -17.78 8.68
C MET A 6 -16.85 -17.76 8.12
N GLU A 7 -17.82 -17.52 9.01
CA GLU A 7 -19.20 -17.31 8.59
C GLU A 7 -19.30 -16.14 7.58
N PRO A 8 -20.15 -16.24 6.54
CA PRO A 8 -20.31 -15.19 5.54
C PRO A 8 -20.59 -13.81 6.14
N ALA A 9 -21.32 -13.73 7.26
CA ALA A 9 -21.60 -12.49 7.96
C ALA A 9 -20.32 -11.81 8.49
N ILE A 10 -19.35 -12.58 8.96
CA ILE A 10 -18.07 -12.04 9.45
C ILE A 10 -17.24 -11.51 8.25
N LEU A 11 -17.27 -12.17 7.10
CA LEU A 11 -16.58 -11.70 5.90
C LEU A 11 -17.13 -10.34 5.45
N GLU A 12 -18.44 -10.16 5.46
CA GLU A 12 -19.03 -8.83 5.16
C GLU A 12 -18.64 -7.79 6.23
N GLU A 13 -18.62 -8.17 7.50
CA GLU A 13 -18.27 -7.27 8.60
C GLU A 13 -16.82 -6.80 8.53
N ILE A 14 -15.89 -7.64 8.08
CA ILE A 14 -14.48 -7.28 7.88
C ILE A 14 -14.19 -6.65 6.50
N GLY A 15 -15.21 -6.39 5.67
CA GLY A 15 -15.09 -5.58 4.46
C GLY A 15 -14.97 -6.31 3.15
N PHE A 16 -15.25 -7.62 3.09
CA PHE A 16 -15.43 -8.34 1.82
C PHE A 16 -16.79 -8.02 1.21
N ARG A 17 -17.01 -6.74 0.90
CA ARG A 17 -18.24 -6.22 0.31
C ARG A 17 -17.94 -5.15 -0.73
N SER A 18 -18.93 -4.85 -1.56
CA SER A 18 -18.88 -3.74 -2.50
C SER A 18 -18.73 -2.40 -1.77
N ILE A 19 -18.30 -1.38 -2.50
CA ILE A 19 -18.10 -0.04 -1.94
C ILE A 19 -19.42 0.47 -1.35
N SER A 20 -19.39 0.87 -0.08
CA SER A 20 -20.47 1.57 0.61
C SER A 20 -19.94 2.89 1.15
N PHE A 21 -20.72 3.96 0.99
CA PHE A 21 -20.32 5.27 1.47
C PHE A 21 -20.78 5.48 2.91
N LEU A 22 -19.94 6.11 3.73
CA LEU A 22 -20.33 6.57 5.05
C LEU A 22 -21.48 7.58 4.94
N GLN A 23 -22.53 7.34 5.73
CA GLN A 23 -23.65 8.27 5.90
C GLN A 23 -23.46 9.07 7.19
N GLY A 24 -23.93 10.30 7.23
CA GLY A 24 -23.91 11.15 8.42
C GLY A 24 -22.76 12.16 8.49
N SER A 25 -22.37 12.54 9.71
CA SER A 25 -21.41 13.63 9.98
C SER A 25 -20.00 13.40 9.41
N HIS A 26 -19.61 12.13 9.18
CA HIS A 26 -18.29 11.78 8.66
C HIS A 26 -18.18 11.83 7.13
N ARG A 27 -19.27 12.16 6.41
CA ARG A 27 -19.28 12.20 4.93
C ARG A 27 -18.24 13.15 4.34
N TYR A 28 -17.94 14.27 4.99
CA TYR A 28 -16.94 15.23 4.52
C TYR A 28 -15.51 14.69 4.66
N LEU A 29 -15.22 13.97 5.75
CA LEU A 29 -13.93 13.29 5.92
C LEU A 29 -13.78 12.16 4.91
N ALA A 30 -14.84 11.38 4.68
CA ALA A 30 -14.86 10.37 3.63
C ALA A 30 -14.61 10.99 2.25
N PHE A 31 -15.29 12.09 1.93
CA PHE A 31 -15.10 12.79 0.66
C PHE A 31 -13.68 13.35 0.52
N GLY A 32 -13.12 13.96 1.58
CA GLY A 32 -11.73 14.41 1.60
C GLY A 32 -10.74 13.27 1.37
N THR A 33 -10.96 12.10 1.98
CA THR A 33 -10.13 10.90 1.78
C THR A 33 -10.21 10.41 0.34
N TRP A 34 -11.39 10.42 -0.26
CA TRP A 34 -11.60 10.08 -1.67
C TRP A 34 -10.84 10.99 -2.62
N ILE A 35 -10.92 12.31 -2.39
CA ILE A 35 -10.18 13.31 -3.18
C ILE A 35 -8.68 13.04 -3.04
N LEU A 36 -8.18 12.86 -1.81
CA LEU A 36 -6.77 12.61 -1.57
C LEU A 36 -6.29 11.31 -2.23
N CYS A 37 -7.02 10.22 -2.08
CA CYS A 37 -6.68 8.95 -2.72
C CYS A 37 -6.76 9.06 -4.26
N GLY A 38 -7.77 9.76 -4.78
CA GLY A 38 -7.90 10.01 -6.21
C GLY A 38 -6.73 10.83 -6.76
N LEU A 39 -6.35 11.92 -6.08
CA LEU A 39 -5.19 12.73 -6.47
C LEU A 39 -3.89 11.93 -6.42
N LEU A 40 -3.65 11.18 -5.35
CA LEU A 40 -2.46 10.33 -5.24
C LEU A 40 -2.43 9.28 -6.34
N SER A 41 -3.54 8.62 -6.60
CA SER A 41 -3.64 7.62 -7.69
C SER A 41 -3.40 8.27 -9.07
N THR A 42 -3.92 9.47 -9.30
CA THR A 42 -3.71 10.22 -10.56
C THR A 42 -2.24 10.59 -10.73
N VAL A 43 -1.58 11.11 -9.68
CA VAL A 43 -0.15 11.43 -9.68
C VAL A 43 0.66 10.15 -9.97
N PHE A 44 0.29 9.03 -9.38
CA PHE A 44 0.96 7.75 -9.56
C PHE A 44 0.82 7.25 -11.01
N ILE A 45 -0.39 7.25 -11.56
CA ILE A 45 -0.66 6.86 -12.95
C ILE A 45 0.12 7.77 -13.90
N PHE A 46 0.14 9.09 -13.63
CA PHE A 46 0.91 10.03 -14.44
C PHE A 46 2.42 9.76 -14.37
N GLN A 47 2.97 9.45 -13.19
CA GLN A 47 4.38 9.09 -13.04
C GLN A 47 4.72 7.80 -13.81
N ILE A 48 3.88 6.77 -13.73
CA ILE A 48 4.06 5.54 -14.50
C ILE A 48 4.00 5.85 -16.00
N ALA A 49 3.00 6.59 -16.46
CA ALA A 49 2.86 6.98 -17.87
C ALA A 49 4.07 7.80 -18.34
N ALA A 50 4.51 8.79 -17.55
CA ALA A 50 5.71 9.59 -17.86
C ALA A 50 6.96 8.72 -17.96
N PHE A 51 7.13 7.74 -17.06
CA PHE A 51 8.25 6.80 -17.09
C PHE A 51 8.22 5.91 -18.34
N LEU A 52 7.05 5.44 -18.75
CA LEU A 52 6.91 4.58 -19.92
C LEU A 52 7.11 5.34 -21.24
N ILE A 53 6.67 6.59 -21.30
CA ILE A 53 6.62 7.38 -22.56
C ILE A 53 7.87 8.26 -22.73
N ASN A 54 8.44 8.78 -21.65
CA ASN A 54 9.53 9.77 -21.70
C ASN A 54 10.89 9.16 -21.31
N PRO A 55 11.80 8.90 -22.29
CA PRO A 55 13.11 8.34 -22.02
C PRO A 55 13.96 9.19 -21.05
N SER A 56 13.93 10.54 -21.22
CA SER A 56 14.72 11.45 -20.35
C SER A 56 14.25 11.41 -18.89
N TYR A 57 12.94 11.26 -18.65
CA TYR A 57 12.40 11.08 -17.30
C TYR A 57 12.85 9.74 -16.70
N ARG A 58 12.82 8.67 -17.49
CA ARG A 58 13.30 7.35 -17.11
C ARG A 58 14.77 7.35 -16.71
N ASP A 59 15.64 7.99 -17.54
CA ASP A 59 17.07 8.12 -17.26
C ASP A 59 17.32 8.91 -15.96
N SER A 60 16.57 9.99 -15.74
CA SER A 60 16.66 10.80 -14.51
C SER A 60 16.29 10.01 -13.27
N VAL A 61 15.20 9.21 -13.32
CA VAL A 61 14.78 8.35 -12.22
C VAL A 61 15.81 7.26 -11.94
N SER A 62 16.31 6.60 -12.99
CA SER A 62 17.34 5.56 -12.88
C SER A 62 18.64 6.12 -12.28
N LYS A 63 19.07 7.32 -12.68
CA LYS A 63 20.23 7.99 -12.10
C LYS A 63 20.05 8.28 -10.61
N GLN A 64 18.88 8.81 -10.21
CA GLN A 64 18.59 9.07 -8.80
C GLN A 64 18.57 7.79 -7.95
N ILE A 65 18.07 6.68 -8.51
CA ILE A 65 18.08 5.38 -7.82
C ILE A 65 19.54 4.91 -7.65
N LYS A 66 20.37 4.98 -8.70
CA LYS A 66 21.78 4.59 -8.63
C LYS A 66 22.58 5.43 -7.61
N GLU A 67 22.39 6.74 -7.57
CA GLU A 67 23.04 7.63 -6.60
C GLU A 67 22.65 7.30 -5.14
N LYS A 68 21.37 7.03 -4.90
CA LYS A 68 20.91 6.60 -3.57
C LYS A 68 21.42 5.21 -3.19
N THR A 69 21.64 4.33 -4.16
CA THR A 69 22.17 2.97 -3.97
C THR A 69 23.63 2.98 -3.53
N HIS A 70 24.45 3.88 -4.05
CA HIS A 70 25.88 4.00 -3.70
C HIS A 70 26.14 4.61 -2.32
N SER A 71 25.14 5.20 -1.68
CA SER A 71 25.25 5.88 -0.38
C SER A 71 25.41 4.92 0.85
N GLY A 72 25.71 3.64 0.65
CA GLY A 72 26.43 2.77 1.59
C GLY A 72 25.75 2.31 2.88
N LYS A 73 24.46 2.51 3.11
CA LYS A 73 23.76 2.05 4.33
C LYS A 73 23.09 0.67 4.10
N VAL A 74 23.13 -0.19 5.12
CA VAL A 74 22.52 -1.54 5.14
C VAL A 74 21.06 -1.53 4.66
N TYR A 75 20.30 -0.51 5.04
CA TYR A 75 18.94 -0.24 4.56
C TYR A 75 18.83 -0.22 3.03
N ASN A 76 19.71 0.52 2.37
CA ASN A 76 19.72 0.61 0.90
C ASN A 76 20.02 -0.74 0.26
N ARG A 77 20.83 -1.59 0.90
CA ARG A 77 21.18 -2.91 0.38
C ARG A 77 19.99 -3.86 0.38
N VAL A 78 19.17 -3.86 1.45
CA VAL A 78 17.97 -4.71 1.54
C VAL A 78 16.92 -4.25 0.53
N ILE A 79 16.63 -2.95 0.48
CA ILE A 79 15.64 -2.41 -0.46
C ILE A 79 16.08 -2.59 -1.91
N ASN A 80 17.37 -2.38 -2.22
CA ASN A 80 17.90 -2.59 -3.58
C ASN A 80 17.87 -4.05 -4.02
N GLY A 81 17.98 -4.99 -3.09
CA GLY A 81 17.81 -6.41 -3.37
C GLY A 81 16.37 -6.82 -3.68
N LEU A 82 15.39 -6.01 -3.27
CA LEU A 82 13.96 -6.23 -3.54
C LEU A 82 13.46 -5.57 -4.83
N ILE A 83 14.21 -4.62 -5.39
CA ILE A 83 13.85 -3.94 -6.63
C ILE A 83 14.13 -4.87 -7.82
N PRO A 84 13.09 -5.25 -8.60
CA PRO A 84 13.25 -6.15 -9.73
C PRO A 84 13.97 -5.46 -10.89
N ARG A 85 14.97 -6.13 -11.48
CA ARG A 85 15.80 -5.60 -12.56
C ARG A 85 15.53 -6.27 -13.90
N SER A 86 15.23 -7.55 -13.91
CA SER A 86 14.92 -8.33 -15.10
C SER A 86 13.42 -8.50 -15.30
N ARG A 87 12.98 -8.85 -16.52
CA ARG A 87 11.57 -9.17 -16.82
C ARG A 87 11.05 -10.30 -15.94
N ARG A 88 11.87 -11.31 -15.68
CA ARG A 88 11.51 -12.44 -14.82
C ARG A 88 11.32 -12.01 -13.38
N GLU A 89 12.22 -11.17 -12.85
CA GLU A 89 12.11 -10.61 -11.50
C GLU A 89 10.89 -9.70 -11.35
N LYS A 90 10.58 -8.89 -12.38
CA LYS A 90 9.34 -8.09 -12.41
C LYS A 90 8.09 -8.95 -12.32
N GLY A 91 8.08 -10.13 -12.99
CA GLY A 91 6.99 -11.10 -12.86
C GLY A 91 6.85 -11.64 -11.43
N TYR A 92 7.95 -12.05 -10.80
CA TYR A 92 7.92 -12.51 -9.41
C TYR A 92 7.53 -11.40 -8.43
N PHE A 93 8.06 -10.19 -8.63
CA PHE A 93 7.69 -9.03 -7.82
C PHE A 93 6.19 -8.73 -7.92
N THR A 94 5.64 -8.75 -9.14
CA THR A 94 4.20 -8.53 -9.36
C THR A 94 3.34 -9.56 -8.62
N ALA A 95 3.71 -10.84 -8.70
CA ALA A 95 3.00 -11.90 -7.98
C ALA A 95 3.10 -11.72 -6.46
N THR A 96 4.29 -11.34 -5.95
CA THR A 96 4.51 -11.07 -4.53
C THR A 96 3.72 -9.83 -4.07
N ALA A 97 3.73 -8.74 -4.86
CA ALA A 97 2.98 -7.52 -4.57
C ALA A 97 1.46 -7.79 -4.52
N LEU A 98 0.95 -8.64 -5.44
CA LEU A 98 -0.46 -9.05 -5.40
C LEU A 98 -0.79 -9.84 -4.14
N ALA A 99 0.04 -10.81 -3.77
CA ALA A 99 -0.16 -11.60 -2.56
C ALA A 99 -0.04 -10.72 -1.30
N ALA A 100 0.95 -9.84 -1.23
CA ALA A 100 1.13 -8.92 -0.12
C ALA A 100 -0.07 -7.99 0.05
N SER A 101 -0.50 -7.32 -1.02
CA SER A 101 -1.64 -6.41 -0.98
C SER A 101 -2.94 -7.09 -0.53
N ILE A 102 -3.16 -8.34 -0.88
CA ILE A 102 -4.32 -9.11 -0.40
C ILE A 102 -4.16 -9.47 1.08
N CYS A 103 -3.04 -10.10 1.45
CA CYS A 103 -2.83 -10.60 2.80
C CYS A 103 -2.74 -9.48 3.83
N GLU A 104 -2.02 -8.40 3.52
CA GLU A 104 -1.82 -7.28 4.45
C GLU A 104 -3.12 -6.50 4.66
N GLU A 105 -3.93 -6.28 3.63
CA GLU A 105 -5.21 -5.61 3.80
C GLU A 105 -6.19 -6.46 4.63
N ILE A 106 -6.22 -7.78 4.45
CA ILE A 106 -7.03 -8.68 5.29
C ILE A 106 -6.58 -8.58 6.75
N VAL A 107 -5.26 -8.60 7.01
CA VAL A 107 -4.74 -8.58 8.38
C VAL A 107 -4.96 -7.22 9.05
N PHE A 108 -4.60 -6.13 8.38
CA PHE A 108 -4.57 -4.80 9.02
C PHE A 108 -5.91 -4.06 8.93
N ARG A 109 -6.64 -4.14 7.80
CA ARG A 109 -7.92 -3.42 7.61
C ARG A 109 -9.11 -4.31 7.94
N GLY A 110 -9.05 -5.58 7.56
CA GLY A 110 -10.08 -6.54 7.95
C GLY A 110 -9.98 -6.88 9.43
N PHE A 111 -9.00 -7.70 9.79
CA PHE A 111 -8.94 -8.32 11.12
C PHE A 111 -8.53 -7.35 12.23
N LEU A 112 -7.41 -6.63 12.09
CA LEU A 112 -6.91 -5.76 13.18
C LEU A 112 -7.90 -4.64 13.52
N LEU A 113 -8.45 -3.94 12.52
CA LEU A 113 -9.47 -2.91 12.78
C LEU A 113 -10.74 -3.49 13.40
N TYR A 114 -11.16 -4.67 12.97
CA TYR A 114 -12.29 -5.37 13.59
C TYR A 114 -12.04 -5.64 15.08
N VAL A 115 -10.86 -6.16 15.43
CA VAL A 115 -10.47 -6.44 16.82
C VAL A 115 -10.36 -5.14 17.63
N LEU A 116 -9.68 -4.12 17.10
CA LEU A 116 -9.53 -2.83 17.76
C LEU A 116 -10.89 -2.19 18.06
N ARG A 117 -11.85 -2.30 17.15
CA ARG A 117 -13.20 -1.79 17.34
C ARG A 117 -13.96 -2.52 18.46
N ARG A 118 -13.68 -3.82 18.64
CA ARG A 118 -14.28 -4.62 19.73
C ARG A 118 -13.66 -4.31 21.09
N ILE A 119 -12.35 -4.04 21.13
CA ILE A 119 -11.62 -3.73 22.38
C ILE A 119 -11.87 -2.28 22.80
N PHE A 120 -11.93 -1.35 21.84
CA PHE A 120 -12.05 0.09 22.09
C PHE A 120 -13.27 0.68 21.38
N PRO A 121 -14.50 0.30 21.79
CA PRO A 121 -15.72 0.73 21.10
C PRO A 121 -15.97 2.25 21.17
N GLU A 122 -15.42 2.93 22.18
CA GLU A 122 -15.56 4.38 22.38
C GLU A 122 -14.62 5.22 21.48
N LEU A 123 -13.57 4.61 20.90
CA LEU A 123 -12.66 5.33 20.04
C LEU A 123 -13.29 5.58 18.66
N SER A 124 -13.01 6.76 18.11
CA SER A 124 -13.48 7.06 16.76
C SER A 124 -12.87 6.09 15.75
N PRO A 125 -13.59 5.70 14.69
CA PRO A 125 -13.07 4.81 13.65
C PRO A 125 -11.77 5.32 13.03
N PHE A 126 -11.61 6.63 12.89
CA PHE A 126 -10.39 7.26 12.34
C PHE A 126 -9.19 7.11 13.26
N LEU A 127 -9.39 7.17 14.59
CA LEU A 127 -8.33 6.92 15.55
C LEU A 127 -7.91 5.44 15.54
N LEU A 128 -8.86 4.53 15.42
CA LEU A 128 -8.59 3.10 15.26
C LEU A 128 -7.79 2.82 13.97
N ALA A 129 -8.14 3.49 12.87
CA ALA A 129 -7.38 3.39 11.63
C ALA A 129 -5.96 3.94 11.77
N ALA A 130 -5.78 5.04 12.51
CA ALA A 130 -4.45 5.57 12.80
C ALA A 130 -3.60 4.58 13.61
N LEU A 131 -4.18 3.95 14.64
CA LEU A 131 -3.51 2.90 15.42
C LEU A 131 -3.13 1.69 14.56
N ALA A 132 -4.04 1.21 13.71
CA ALA A 132 -3.74 0.13 12.78
C ALA A 132 -2.63 0.51 11.78
N GLY A 133 -2.60 1.77 11.33
CA GLY A 133 -1.54 2.29 10.47
C GLY A 133 -0.18 2.34 11.17
N VAL A 134 -0.13 2.69 12.47
CA VAL A 134 1.09 2.61 13.28
C VAL A 134 1.58 1.17 13.39
N CYS A 135 0.68 0.22 13.65
CA CYS A 135 1.02 -1.21 13.68
C CYS A 135 1.55 -1.68 12.32
N PHE A 136 0.94 -1.23 11.23
CA PHE A 136 1.40 -1.52 9.87
C PHE A 136 2.82 -1.00 9.62
N GLY A 137 3.11 0.24 10.02
CA GLY A 137 4.46 0.80 9.95
C GLY A 137 5.46 0.01 10.78
N ALA A 138 5.09 -0.38 12.01
CA ALA A 138 5.94 -1.16 12.90
C ALA A 138 6.28 -2.55 12.31
N ALA A 139 5.34 -3.20 11.63
CA ALA A 139 5.58 -4.47 10.92
C ALA A 139 6.64 -4.33 9.81
N HIS A 140 6.85 -3.11 9.30
CA HIS A 140 7.84 -2.80 8.28
C HIS A 140 9.18 -2.28 8.86
N PHE A 141 9.47 -2.59 10.13
CA PHE A 141 10.70 -2.13 10.81
C PHE A 141 11.99 -2.54 10.08
N TYR A 142 11.98 -3.64 9.34
CA TYR A 142 13.09 -4.06 8.47
C TYR A 142 13.49 -3.02 7.41
N GLN A 143 12.60 -2.09 7.07
CA GLN A 143 12.85 -0.99 6.16
C GLN A 143 13.58 0.21 6.83
N GLY A 144 13.89 0.12 8.13
CA GLY A 144 14.45 1.21 8.92
C GLY A 144 13.44 2.31 9.24
N ILE A 145 13.82 3.25 10.12
CA ILE A 145 12.88 4.24 10.68
C ILE A 145 12.16 5.10 9.62
N LYS A 146 12.85 5.47 8.53
CA LYS A 146 12.22 6.21 7.42
C LYS A 146 11.18 5.37 6.69
N GLY A 147 11.45 4.07 6.53
CA GLY A 147 10.50 3.12 5.98
C GLY A 147 9.28 2.97 6.89
N VAL A 148 9.48 2.76 8.18
CA VAL A 148 8.42 2.67 9.20
C VAL A 148 7.47 3.87 9.14
N ILE A 149 8.03 5.09 9.10
CA ILE A 149 7.23 6.32 9.03
C ILE A 149 6.43 6.36 7.71
N LYS A 150 7.09 6.09 6.59
CA LYS A 150 6.44 6.10 5.27
C LYS A 150 5.32 5.07 5.17
N THR A 151 5.59 3.82 5.55
CA THR A 151 4.60 2.73 5.50
C THR A 151 3.49 2.94 6.53
N GLY A 152 3.81 3.48 7.72
CA GLY A 152 2.82 3.86 8.72
C GLY A 152 1.83 4.92 8.21
N LEU A 153 2.33 5.98 7.56
CA LEU A 153 1.47 7.01 6.96
C LEU A 153 0.59 6.45 5.84
N LEU A 154 1.14 5.58 4.98
CA LEU A 154 0.34 4.86 3.98
C LEU A 154 -0.69 3.95 4.64
N GLY A 155 -0.30 3.29 5.73
CA GLY A 155 -1.18 2.46 6.53
C GLY A 155 -2.38 3.24 7.09
N ILE A 156 -2.15 4.44 7.60
CA ILE A 156 -3.20 5.35 8.07
C ILE A 156 -4.12 5.75 6.91
N LEU A 157 -3.56 6.12 5.76
CA LEU A 157 -4.31 6.51 4.57
C LEU A 157 -5.23 5.37 4.09
N PHE A 158 -4.71 4.14 4.01
CA PHE A 158 -5.50 2.97 3.63
C PHE A 158 -6.55 2.63 4.69
N GLY A 159 -6.25 2.84 5.98
CA GLY A 159 -7.25 2.72 7.05
C GLY A 159 -8.41 3.70 6.86
N PHE A 160 -8.12 4.95 6.49
CA PHE A 160 -9.14 5.96 6.19
C PHE A 160 -9.93 5.61 4.93
N LEU A 161 -9.26 5.10 3.89
CA LEU A 161 -9.92 4.62 2.68
C LEU A 161 -10.91 3.48 3.02
N TYR A 162 -10.45 2.51 3.82
CA TYR A 162 -11.29 1.40 4.26
C TYR A 162 -12.52 1.88 5.07
N ILE A 163 -12.33 2.76 6.05
CA ILE A 163 -13.44 3.30 6.85
C ILE A 163 -14.43 4.04 5.96
N SER A 164 -13.93 4.82 4.99
CA SER A 164 -14.75 5.61 4.09
C SER A 164 -15.59 4.79 3.12
N THR A 165 -15.09 3.61 2.73
CA THR A 165 -15.69 2.78 1.67
C THR A 165 -16.28 1.48 2.19
N GLY A 166 -15.80 1.00 3.32
CA GLY A 166 -16.14 -0.30 3.88
C GLY A 166 -15.67 -1.48 3.02
N SER A 167 -14.81 -1.26 2.01
CA SER A 167 -14.41 -2.28 1.03
C SER A 167 -12.93 -2.59 1.10
N LEU A 168 -12.58 -3.84 1.43
CA LEU A 168 -11.22 -4.36 1.34
C LEU A 168 -10.74 -4.47 -0.11
N TYR A 169 -11.63 -4.79 -1.05
CA TYR A 169 -11.26 -4.94 -2.46
C TYR A 169 -10.63 -3.67 -3.03
N LEU A 170 -11.18 -2.50 -2.67
CA LEU A 170 -10.62 -1.24 -3.11
C LEU A 170 -9.25 -0.98 -2.46
N CYS A 171 -9.10 -1.27 -1.17
CA CYS A 171 -7.82 -1.13 -0.48
C CYS A 171 -6.76 -2.04 -1.09
N MET A 172 -7.08 -3.30 -1.36
CA MET A 172 -6.20 -4.26 -2.03
C MET A 172 -5.76 -3.77 -3.41
N ALA A 173 -6.71 -3.24 -4.21
CA ALA A 173 -6.40 -2.75 -5.55
C ALA A 173 -5.47 -1.52 -5.50
N VAL A 174 -5.75 -0.55 -4.62
CA VAL A 174 -4.91 0.64 -4.46
C VAL A 174 -3.53 0.27 -3.91
N HIS A 175 -3.45 -0.63 -2.94
CA HIS A 175 -2.19 -1.13 -2.38
C HIS A 175 -1.35 -1.82 -3.46
N PHE A 176 -1.95 -2.73 -4.22
CA PHE A 176 -1.28 -3.41 -5.33
C PHE A 176 -0.72 -2.42 -6.35
N LEU A 177 -1.48 -1.39 -6.73
CA LEU A 177 -1.01 -0.35 -7.65
C LEU A 177 0.17 0.43 -7.08
N PHE A 178 0.20 0.67 -5.77
CA PHE A 178 1.33 1.29 -5.10
C PHE A 178 2.60 0.44 -5.19
N ASP A 179 2.50 -0.84 -4.89
CA ASP A 179 3.64 -1.76 -4.89
C ASP A 179 4.16 -2.01 -6.31
N ILE A 180 3.24 -2.28 -7.26
CA ILE A 180 3.64 -2.58 -8.62
C ILE A 180 4.33 -1.38 -9.31
N SER A 181 3.99 -0.14 -8.90
CA SER A 181 4.65 1.04 -9.43
C SER A 181 6.16 1.03 -9.21
N ALA A 182 6.62 0.47 -8.10
CA ALA A 182 8.03 0.31 -7.82
C ALA A 182 8.72 -0.59 -8.86
N ALA A 183 8.05 -1.65 -9.32
CA ALA A 183 8.58 -2.55 -10.34
C ALA A 183 8.70 -1.89 -11.72
N PHE A 184 7.77 -0.98 -12.05
CA PHE A 184 7.80 -0.27 -13.34
C PHE A 184 8.75 0.93 -13.35
N LEU A 185 9.01 1.55 -12.20
CA LEU A 185 9.94 2.68 -12.09
C LEU A 185 11.42 2.27 -12.12
N CYS A 186 11.73 0.97 -11.99
CA CYS A 186 13.09 0.46 -12.07
C CYS A 186 13.40 -0.01 -13.50
N GLU A 187 14.40 0.59 -14.13
CA GLU A 187 14.87 0.23 -15.47
C GLU A 187 15.62 -1.10 -15.45
N GLU A 188 15.46 -1.90 -16.51
CA GLU A 188 16.32 -3.05 -16.77
C GLU A 188 17.77 -2.56 -16.92
N ASP A 189 18.64 -2.92 -15.97
CA ASP A 189 20.08 -2.74 -16.20
C ASP A 189 20.45 -3.65 -17.38
N LYS A 190 20.74 -3.02 -18.53
CA LYS A 190 21.41 -3.69 -19.65
C LYS A 190 22.86 -3.98 -19.21
N TYR A 191 23.04 -5.02 -18.42
CA TYR A 191 24.34 -5.66 -18.34
C TYR A 191 24.38 -6.68 -19.48
N GLU A 192 24.93 -6.28 -20.59
CA GLU A 192 25.57 -7.21 -21.51
C GLU A 192 26.66 -7.92 -20.71
N VAL A 193 26.56 -9.23 -20.67
CA VAL A 193 27.58 -10.17 -20.19
C VAL A 193 28.72 -10.17 -21.22
#